data_a92e6fe63030d37e4f8a10f28151e577
#
_entry.id   a92e6fe63030d37e4f8a10f28151e577
#
_cell.length_a   1.000
_cell.length_b   1.000
_cell.length_c   1.000
_cell.angle_alpha   90.00
_cell.angle_beta   90.00
_cell.angle_gamma   90.00
#
_symmetry.space_group_name_H-M   'P 1'
#
loop_
_entity.id
_entity.type
_entity.pdbx_description
1 polymer ?
#
loop_
_entity_poly.entity_id
_entity_poly.type
_entity_poly.pdbx_seq_one_letter_code
_entity_poly.pdbx_strand_id
1 'polypeptide(L)'
;MKLIKYLLSVIILFTFSTNAFAANETIEMLNKQDKERMVYSKKVVKINVGDTVFWKATDKGHNVEFIKGGVPEGVDKFKSKFNKDTEYKFTIPGIYAYWCTPHKSMGMIGFVVVGNDKSNIDAIKSIRFMGRSKKIAPELIKSL
;
A
#
# COMPACT_ATOMS: atom_id res chain seq x y z
N MET A 1 -14.04 60.18 34.32
CA MET A 1 -13.01 59.11 34.17
C MET A 1 -13.72 57.82 33.95
N LYS A 2 -13.69 57.31 32.69
CA LYS A 2 -14.31 56.02 32.35
C LYS A 2 -13.21 54.95 32.36
N LEU A 3 -13.27 53.99 33.29
CA LEU A 3 -12.39 52.83 33.33
C LEU A 3 -12.86 51.86 32.24
N ILE A 4 -12.05 51.67 31.20
CA ILE A 4 -12.23 50.64 30.20
C ILE A 4 -11.61 49.37 30.79
N LYS A 5 -12.47 48.39 31.11
CA LYS A 5 -12.06 47.03 31.51
C LYS A 5 -11.73 46.25 30.23
N TYR A 6 -10.44 45.99 30.01
CA TYR A 6 -10.00 45.04 28.99
C TYR A 6 -10.25 43.62 29.49
N LEU A 7 -11.23 42.95 28.92
CA LEU A 7 -11.46 41.51 29.11
C LEU A 7 -10.51 40.79 28.15
N LEU A 8 -9.41 40.27 28.68
CA LEU A 8 -8.53 39.36 27.92
C LEU A 8 -9.21 37.98 27.81
N SER A 9 -9.84 37.68 26.70
CA SER A 9 -10.30 36.32 26.39
C SER A 9 -9.10 35.48 26.01
N VAL A 10 -8.65 34.63 26.91
CA VAL A 10 -7.65 33.59 26.62
C VAL A 10 -8.39 32.45 25.89
N ILE A 11 -8.23 32.40 24.58
CA ILE A 11 -8.68 31.25 23.79
C ILE A 11 -7.64 30.12 23.97
N ILE A 12 -7.95 29.15 24.81
CA ILE A 12 -7.16 27.95 24.97
C ILE A 12 -7.49 27.06 23.74
N LEU A 13 -6.59 27.05 22.75
CA LEU A 13 -6.65 26.08 21.64
C LEU A 13 -6.31 24.70 22.22
N PHE A 14 -7.35 23.91 22.46
CA PHE A 14 -7.16 22.47 22.75
C PHE A 14 -6.77 21.77 21.44
N THR A 15 -5.49 21.54 21.23
CA THR A 15 -5.01 20.67 20.16
C THR A 15 -5.28 19.22 20.53
N PHE A 16 -6.35 18.66 19.98
CA PHE A 16 -6.57 17.22 20.05
C PHE A 16 -5.50 16.53 19.20
N SER A 17 -4.44 16.06 19.86
CA SER A 17 -3.52 15.10 19.22
C SER A 17 -4.26 13.78 19.06
N THR A 18 -4.77 13.52 17.85
CA THR A 18 -5.27 12.20 17.51
C THR A 18 -4.05 11.26 17.42
N ASN A 19 -3.90 10.39 18.41
CA ASN A 19 -2.98 9.28 18.32
C ASN A 19 -3.50 8.35 17.20
N ALA A 20 -2.95 8.47 16.00
CA ALA A 20 -3.16 7.50 14.95
C ALA A 20 -2.43 6.21 15.38
N PHE A 21 -3.19 5.22 15.83
CA PHE A 21 -2.64 3.87 16.01
C PHE A 21 -2.27 3.33 14.63
N ALA A 22 -1.04 2.81 14.50
CA ALA A 22 -0.62 2.13 13.28
C ALA A 22 -1.55 0.93 13.04
N ALA A 23 -2.24 0.93 11.92
CA ALA A 23 -3.06 -0.19 11.49
C ALA A 23 -2.16 -1.24 10.82
N ASN A 24 -2.48 -2.52 11.04
CA ASN A 24 -1.80 -3.63 10.41
C ASN A 24 -2.74 -4.30 9.41
N GLU A 25 -2.34 -4.36 8.14
CA GLU A 25 -3.06 -5.08 7.10
C GLU A 25 -2.41 -6.43 6.82
N THR A 26 -3.21 -7.49 6.73
CA THR A 26 -2.73 -8.81 6.35
C THR A 26 -3.24 -9.19 4.97
N ILE A 27 -2.33 -9.66 4.13
CA ILE A 27 -2.57 -10.15 2.78
C ILE A 27 -2.05 -11.59 2.70
N GLU A 28 -2.88 -12.52 2.29
CA GLU A 28 -2.46 -13.90 2.10
C GLU A 28 -1.94 -14.12 0.67
N MET A 29 -0.92 -14.95 0.52
CA MET A 29 -0.38 -15.42 -0.75
C MET A 29 -0.97 -16.79 -1.05
N LEU A 30 -1.82 -16.88 -2.09
CA LEU A 30 -2.71 -18.02 -2.33
C LEU A 30 -2.52 -18.62 -3.73
N ASN A 31 -2.58 -19.94 -3.81
CA ASN A 31 -2.69 -20.67 -5.09
C ASN A 31 -4.05 -20.46 -5.75
N LYS A 32 -5.09 -20.26 -4.93
CA LYS A 32 -6.47 -20.07 -5.42
C LYS A 32 -7.30 -19.27 -4.41
N GLN A 33 -8.11 -18.36 -4.94
CA GLN A 33 -9.19 -17.70 -4.22
C GLN A 33 -10.38 -17.57 -5.19
N ASP A 34 -11.51 -18.16 -4.84
CA ASP A 34 -12.70 -18.27 -5.70
C ASP A 34 -12.37 -18.88 -7.09
N LYS A 35 -12.52 -18.10 -8.14
CA LYS A 35 -12.20 -18.48 -9.53
C LYS A 35 -10.80 -18.07 -9.98
N GLU A 36 -10.07 -17.35 -9.14
CA GLU A 36 -8.73 -16.86 -9.47
C GLU A 36 -7.64 -17.79 -8.96
N ARG A 37 -6.57 -17.88 -9.72
CA ARG A 37 -5.39 -18.68 -9.37
C ARG A 37 -4.17 -17.77 -9.25
N MET A 38 -3.24 -18.15 -8.37
CA MET A 38 -2.02 -17.39 -8.08
C MET A 38 -2.36 -15.94 -7.76
N VAL A 39 -2.85 -15.69 -6.54
CA VAL A 39 -3.48 -14.43 -6.17
C VAL A 39 -3.07 -13.98 -4.76
N TYR A 40 -2.97 -12.67 -4.58
CA TYR A 40 -3.00 -12.06 -3.26
C TYR A 40 -4.46 -11.91 -2.79
N SER A 41 -4.76 -12.26 -1.55
CA SER A 41 -6.13 -12.22 -1.01
C SER A 41 -6.76 -10.81 -1.09
N LYS A 42 -5.94 -9.77 -1.03
CA LYS A 42 -6.30 -8.37 -1.28
C LYS A 42 -5.35 -7.81 -2.33
N LYS A 43 -5.89 -7.37 -3.46
CA LYS A 43 -5.08 -6.81 -4.55
C LYS A 43 -4.81 -5.32 -4.40
N VAL A 44 -5.66 -4.62 -3.68
CA VAL A 44 -5.52 -3.19 -3.36
C VAL A 44 -5.81 -3.00 -1.88
N VAL A 45 -4.89 -2.36 -1.18
CA VAL A 45 -5.09 -1.91 0.20
C VAL A 45 -4.73 -0.43 0.33
N LYS A 46 -5.45 0.28 1.19
CA LYS A 46 -5.22 1.70 1.49
C LYS A 46 -4.88 1.82 2.96
N ILE A 47 -3.73 2.40 3.27
CA ILE A 47 -3.18 2.51 4.62
C ILE A 47 -2.67 3.91 4.88
N ASN A 48 -2.41 4.21 6.16
CA ASN A 48 -1.77 5.46 6.57
C ASN A 48 -0.24 5.34 6.52
N VAL A 49 0.43 6.48 6.48
CA VAL A 49 1.89 6.54 6.67
C VAL A 49 2.24 6.00 8.06
N GLY A 50 3.20 5.08 8.13
CA GLY A 50 3.62 4.41 9.35
C GLY A 50 2.96 3.05 9.60
N ASP A 51 1.93 2.68 8.81
CA ASP A 51 1.31 1.36 8.90
C ASP A 51 2.20 0.27 8.31
N THR A 52 1.91 -0.98 8.68
CA THR A 52 2.63 -2.17 8.22
C THR A 52 1.68 -3.10 7.47
N VAL A 53 2.13 -3.62 6.34
CA VAL A 53 1.46 -4.72 5.64
C VAL A 53 2.24 -6.00 5.89
N PHE A 54 1.52 -7.05 6.28
CA PHE A 54 2.02 -8.41 6.45
C PHE A 54 1.55 -9.27 5.28
N TRP A 55 2.47 -9.93 4.58
CA TRP A 55 2.14 -10.95 3.60
C TRP A 55 2.40 -12.32 4.19
N LYS A 56 1.32 -13.10 4.34
CA LYS A 56 1.36 -14.45 4.88
C LYS A 56 1.54 -15.47 3.76
N ALA A 57 2.55 -16.33 3.88
CA ALA A 57 2.79 -17.42 2.96
C ALA A 57 1.84 -18.62 3.25
N THR A 58 0.54 -18.39 3.03
CA THR A 58 -0.51 -19.39 3.26
C THR A 58 -0.29 -20.60 2.34
N ASP A 59 -0.03 -20.35 1.05
CA ASP A 59 0.37 -21.39 0.10
C ASP A 59 1.85 -21.23 -0.29
N LYS A 60 2.45 -22.32 -0.79
CA LYS A 60 3.85 -22.34 -1.23
C LYS A 60 4.00 -21.82 -2.67
N GLY A 61 5.22 -21.39 -3.00
CA GLY A 61 5.59 -20.94 -4.34
C GLY A 61 5.45 -19.43 -4.55
N HIS A 62 5.25 -18.66 -3.50
CA HIS A 62 5.00 -17.23 -3.57
C HIS A 62 6.05 -16.39 -2.86
N ASN A 63 6.14 -15.13 -3.29
CA ASN A 63 6.90 -14.07 -2.67
C ASN A 63 6.27 -12.70 -2.98
N VAL A 64 6.85 -11.63 -2.44
CA VAL A 64 6.50 -10.24 -2.72
C VAL A 64 7.73 -9.54 -3.27
N GLU A 65 7.58 -8.87 -4.40
CA GLU A 65 8.65 -8.06 -5.00
C GLU A 65 8.08 -6.72 -5.45
N PHE A 66 8.65 -5.61 -4.98
CA PHE A 66 8.28 -4.28 -5.47
C PHE A 66 8.73 -4.11 -6.92
N ILE A 67 7.83 -3.58 -7.74
CA ILE A 67 8.09 -3.38 -9.16
C ILE A 67 9.02 -2.17 -9.33
N LYS A 68 10.11 -2.34 -10.08
CA LYS A 68 11.01 -1.23 -10.41
C LYS A 68 10.25 -0.09 -11.11
N GLY A 69 10.33 1.12 -10.58
CA GLY A 69 9.58 2.28 -11.08
C GLY A 69 8.11 2.29 -10.65
N GLY A 70 7.66 1.31 -9.89
CA GLY A 70 6.29 1.20 -9.36
C GLY A 70 6.16 1.52 -7.87
N VAL A 71 7.11 2.25 -7.32
CA VAL A 71 7.10 2.72 -5.92
C VAL A 71 7.47 4.20 -5.88
N PRO A 72 7.15 4.93 -4.78
CA PRO A 72 7.56 6.32 -4.61
C PRO A 72 9.09 6.50 -4.67
N GLU A 73 9.53 7.70 -4.99
CA GLU A 73 10.95 8.07 -4.93
C GLU A 73 11.49 7.89 -3.51
N GLY A 74 12.72 7.42 -3.38
CA GLY A 74 13.38 7.15 -2.10
C GLY A 74 13.05 5.80 -1.47
N VAL A 75 12.17 5.00 -2.09
CA VAL A 75 11.88 3.64 -1.63
C VAL A 75 12.93 2.67 -2.18
N ASP A 76 13.57 1.93 -1.27
CA ASP A 76 14.54 0.90 -1.63
C ASP A 76 13.87 -0.32 -2.30
N LYS A 77 14.69 -1.08 -3.03
CA LYS A 77 14.24 -2.36 -3.59
C LYS A 77 13.82 -3.31 -2.48
N PHE A 78 12.63 -3.90 -2.63
CA PHE A 78 12.12 -4.90 -1.71
C PHE A 78 11.78 -6.19 -2.46
N LYS A 79 12.31 -7.31 -1.96
CA LYS A 79 12.00 -8.64 -2.46
C LYS A 79 12.08 -9.65 -1.32
N SER A 80 10.96 -10.27 -1.00
CA SER A 80 10.93 -11.30 0.04
C SER A 80 11.47 -12.63 -0.43
N LYS A 81 11.83 -13.49 0.51
CA LYS A 81 12.13 -14.90 0.25
C LYS A 81 10.87 -15.66 -0.12
N PHE A 82 11.02 -16.72 -0.93
CA PHE A 82 9.90 -17.62 -1.24
C PHE A 82 9.44 -18.40 0.00
N ASN A 83 8.13 -18.64 0.07
CA ASN A 83 7.51 -19.47 1.12
C ASN A 83 7.72 -18.96 2.55
N LYS A 84 7.93 -17.68 2.71
CA LYS A 84 8.12 -17.02 4.00
C LYS A 84 7.13 -15.88 4.17
N ASP A 85 6.60 -15.78 5.38
CA ASP A 85 5.91 -14.58 5.81
C ASP A 85 6.86 -13.41 5.69
N THR A 86 6.34 -12.26 5.30
CA THR A 86 7.12 -11.03 5.17
C THR A 86 6.28 -9.84 5.54
N GLU A 87 6.93 -8.76 5.93
CA GLU A 87 6.27 -7.51 6.25
C GLU A 87 7.05 -6.33 5.69
N TYR A 88 6.36 -5.21 5.53
CA TYR A 88 6.97 -3.94 5.18
C TYR A 88 6.24 -2.80 5.88
N LYS A 89 7.00 -1.94 6.56
CA LYS A 89 6.49 -0.71 7.18
C LYS A 89 6.56 0.43 6.17
N PHE A 90 5.43 1.04 5.87
CA PHE A 90 5.29 2.07 4.85
C PHE A 90 5.45 3.47 5.45
N THR A 91 6.61 4.08 5.26
CA THR A 91 6.94 5.41 5.82
C THR A 91 6.92 6.54 4.79
N ILE A 92 6.94 6.21 3.50
CA ILE A 92 6.88 7.19 2.40
C ILE A 92 5.50 7.10 1.76
N PRO A 93 4.74 8.22 1.67
CA PRO A 93 3.42 8.22 1.02
C PRO A 93 3.53 7.96 -0.49
N GLY A 94 2.47 7.43 -1.08
CA GLY A 94 2.37 7.13 -2.49
C GLY A 94 1.86 5.73 -2.79
N ILE A 95 1.88 5.33 -4.05
CA ILE A 95 1.41 4.03 -4.52
C ILE A 95 2.60 3.09 -4.69
N TYR A 96 2.49 1.89 -4.12
CA TYR A 96 3.46 0.81 -4.23
C TYR A 96 2.85 -0.34 -5.03
N ALA A 97 3.40 -0.59 -6.22
CA ALA A 97 3.04 -1.73 -7.03
C ALA A 97 3.99 -2.90 -6.76
N TYR A 98 3.44 -4.09 -6.58
CA TYR A 98 4.21 -5.31 -6.33
C TYR A 98 3.61 -6.51 -7.07
N TRP A 99 4.41 -7.54 -7.22
CA TRP A 99 4.01 -8.81 -7.82
C TRP A 99 4.64 -10.01 -7.09
N CYS A 100 4.13 -11.18 -7.40
CA CYS A 100 4.81 -12.44 -7.11
C CYS A 100 5.75 -12.75 -8.29
N THR A 101 7.04 -12.90 -8.04
CA THR A 101 8.06 -13.07 -9.09
C THR A 101 7.73 -14.14 -10.12
N PRO A 102 7.40 -15.40 -9.74
CA PRO A 102 7.07 -16.45 -10.72
C PRO A 102 5.67 -16.30 -11.34
N HIS A 103 4.76 -15.59 -10.69
CA HIS A 103 3.35 -15.50 -11.12
C HIS A 103 2.92 -14.12 -11.64
N LYS A 104 3.90 -13.24 -11.91
CA LYS A 104 3.65 -11.87 -12.39
C LYS A 104 2.89 -11.79 -13.72
N SER A 105 2.95 -12.82 -14.55
CA SER A 105 2.15 -12.92 -15.78
C SER A 105 0.80 -13.59 -15.59
N MET A 106 0.56 -14.22 -14.44
CA MET A 106 -0.66 -14.95 -14.13
C MET A 106 -1.74 -14.11 -13.43
N GLY A 107 -1.43 -12.85 -13.12
CA GLY A 107 -2.34 -11.95 -12.42
C GLY A 107 -2.03 -11.77 -10.94
N MET A 108 -0.92 -12.32 -10.43
CA MET A 108 -0.52 -12.16 -9.04
C MET A 108 0.23 -10.85 -8.84
N ILE A 109 -0.54 -9.76 -8.84
CA ILE A 109 -0.09 -8.38 -8.64
C ILE A 109 -0.93 -7.71 -7.56
N GLY A 110 -0.37 -6.69 -6.92
CA GLY A 110 -1.07 -5.90 -5.92
C GLY A 110 -0.56 -4.47 -5.81
N PHE A 111 -1.34 -3.66 -5.11
CA PHE A 111 -1.05 -2.25 -4.87
C PHE A 111 -1.32 -1.88 -3.41
N VAL A 112 -0.43 -1.07 -2.84
CA VAL A 112 -0.65 -0.42 -1.55
C VAL A 112 -0.68 1.09 -1.79
N VAL A 113 -1.74 1.77 -1.36
CA VAL A 113 -1.84 3.24 -1.39
C VAL A 113 -1.60 3.75 0.02
N VAL A 114 -0.53 4.52 0.19
CA VAL A 114 -0.06 5.01 1.49
C VAL A 114 -0.38 6.50 1.63
N GLY A 115 -1.09 6.88 2.69
CA GLY A 115 -1.41 8.28 3.00
C GLY A 115 -2.34 8.93 1.99
N ASN A 116 -3.15 8.15 1.27
CA ASN A 116 -4.01 8.63 0.18
C ASN A 116 -3.26 9.46 -0.89
N ASP A 117 -1.96 9.25 -1.01
CA ASP A 117 -1.09 9.95 -1.96
C ASP A 117 -1.05 9.16 -3.29
N LYS A 118 -1.34 9.85 -4.39
CA LYS A 118 -1.33 9.30 -5.75
C LYS A 118 -0.39 10.09 -6.67
N SER A 119 0.58 10.80 -6.09
CA SER A 119 1.50 11.66 -6.85
C SER A 119 2.32 10.91 -7.90
N ASN A 120 2.57 9.60 -7.66
CA ASN A 120 3.30 8.73 -8.60
C ASN A 120 2.38 7.91 -9.53
N ILE A 121 1.10 8.28 -9.68
CA ILE A 121 0.13 7.50 -10.48
C ILE A 121 0.55 7.33 -11.95
N ASP A 122 1.24 8.29 -12.54
CA ASP A 122 1.69 8.19 -13.93
C ASP A 122 2.81 7.17 -14.10
N ALA A 123 3.70 7.05 -13.12
CA ALA A 123 4.69 5.98 -13.07
C ALA A 123 4.02 4.60 -12.96
N ILE A 124 2.97 4.48 -12.12
CA ILE A 124 2.18 3.25 -11.97
C ILE A 124 1.50 2.86 -13.29
N LYS A 125 0.88 3.81 -13.99
CA LYS A 125 0.26 3.59 -15.31
C LYS A 125 1.28 3.19 -16.39
N SER A 126 2.54 3.57 -16.23
CA SER A 126 3.63 3.26 -17.17
C SER A 126 4.21 1.86 -16.99
N ILE A 127 3.83 1.13 -15.94
CA ILE A 127 4.32 -0.23 -15.70
C ILE A 127 3.87 -1.17 -16.83
N ARG A 128 4.82 -1.90 -17.38
CA ARG A 128 4.55 -2.90 -18.42
C ARG A 128 4.21 -4.24 -17.78
N PHE A 129 2.94 -4.44 -17.49
CA PHE A 129 2.43 -5.74 -17.05
C PHE A 129 2.38 -6.74 -18.19
N MET A 130 2.45 -8.04 -17.88
CA MET A 130 2.47 -9.14 -18.85
C MET A 130 1.31 -10.11 -18.63
N GLY A 131 0.93 -10.83 -19.69
CA GLY A 131 -0.07 -11.89 -19.61
C GLY A 131 -1.40 -11.42 -19.03
N ARG A 132 -1.94 -12.17 -18.07
CA ARG A 132 -3.19 -11.81 -17.38
C ARG A 132 -3.06 -10.52 -16.56
N SER A 133 -1.88 -10.24 -16.00
CA SER A 133 -1.66 -9.00 -15.24
C SER A 133 -1.87 -7.76 -16.10
N LYS A 134 -1.52 -7.79 -17.39
CA LYS A 134 -1.80 -6.71 -18.35
C LYS A 134 -3.31 -6.44 -18.49
N LYS A 135 -4.14 -7.48 -18.36
CA LYS A 135 -5.60 -7.35 -18.50
C LYS A 135 -6.26 -6.79 -17.24
N ILE A 136 -5.77 -7.18 -16.04
CA ILE A 136 -6.41 -6.80 -14.77
C ILE A 136 -5.84 -5.49 -14.18
N ALA A 137 -4.58 -5.15 -14.45
CA ALA A 137 -3.92 -3.98 -13.87
C ALA A 137 -4.69 -2.66 -14.14
N PRO A 138 -5.22 -2.37 -15.35
CA PRO A 138 -5.95 -1.14 -15.59
C PRO A 138 -7.16 -0.95 -14.67
N GLU A 139 -7.91 -2.01 -14.40
CA GLU A 139 -9.08 -1.93 -13.51
C GLU A 139 -8.65 -1.73 -12.03
N LEU A 140 -7.58 -2.41 -11.61
CA LEU A 140 -7.02 -2.20 -10.28
C LEU A 140 -6.51 -0.76 -10.10
N ILE A 141 -5.81 -0.23 -11.11
CA ILE A 141 -5.27 1.14 -11.09
C ILE A 141 -6.39 2.20 -11.04
N LYS A 142 -7.53 1.95 -11.67
CA LYS A 142 -8.71 2.85 -11.55
C LYS A 142 -9.30 2.88 -10.14
N SER A 143 -9.10 1.83 -9.35
CA SER A 143 -9.63 1.73 -7.98
C SER A 143 -8.71 2.31 -6.89
N LEU A 144 -7.50 2.76 -7.26
CA LEU A 144 -6.50 3.32 -6.35
C LEU A 144 -6.88 4.66 -5.70
#